data_19fce96d8ad66ae82412a198bebd1253
#
_entry.id   19fce96d8ad66ae82412a198bebd1253
#
_cell.length_a   1.000
_cell.length_b   1.000
_cell.length_c   1.000
_cell.angle_alpha   90.00
_cell.angle_beta   90.00
_cell.angle_gamma   90.00
#
_symmetry.space_group_name_H-M   'P 1'
#
loop_
_entity.id
_entity.type
_entity.pdbx_description
1 polymer ?
#
loop_
_entity_poly.entity_id
_entity_poly.type
_entity_poly.pdbx_seq_one_letter_code
_entity_poly.pdbx_strand_id
1 'polypeptide(L)'
;YNNSHTAAIIRFVKDVGKKVDAWMAKEENAAYRRENFAYMFFAYWGTEHSPYTYDSASGKYVAADKAVFPEGVNIRPFIAIQTIDHGKSLYAPSNAASYEDMISWMKVFPNCWVWSYGSAYNDYFCFVDNAGFYADLVPVMVENNVQMSLIQQHSSQRGSDTGFFNLSAYIDCKLRWNSSLKIDELIDKYFDGMYLGAADAMKDYYMLCKLWFADAFRNERVWSNTITGKSDYFKIGTINAMLEKLDKAYEAIEAYRRDEATYNKLKTNIDTEWLFPAKTAVSSNFAEYFTSTELDAIKSKFKSVCVKIGLTNAGESLDLAGFLNAL
;
A
#
# COMPACT_ATOMS: atom_id res chain seq x y z
N TYR A 1 -13.65 16.05 -27.97
CA TYR A 1 -13.00 15.19 -26.93
C TYR A 1 -13.85 15.03 -25.68
N ASN A 2 -15.10 15.49 -25.61
CA ASN A 2 -15.97 15.50 -24.44
C ASN A 2 -15.27 15.92 -23.12
N ASN A 3 -14.31 16.83 -23.22
CA ASN A 3 -13.43 17.27 -22.12
C ASN A 3 -12.62 16.16 -21.43
N SER A 4 -12.40 15.00 -22.05
CA SER A 4 -11.61 13.92 -21.47
C SER A 4 -10.11 14.15 -21.68
N HIS A 5 -9.40 14.47 -20.63
CA HIS A 5 -7.93 14.53 -20.62
C HIS A 5 -7.32 13.17 -21.01
N THR A 6 -7.95 12.07 -20.60
CA THR A 6 -7.55 10.71 -20.92
C THR A 6 -7.55 10.44 -22.42
N ALA A 7 -8.61 10.81 -23.12
CA ALA A 7 -8.67 10.65 -24.58
C ALA A 7 -7.58 11.48 -25.30
N ALA A 8 -7.28 12.67 -24.80
CA ALA A 8 -6.23 13.53 -25.36
C ALA A 8 -4.83 12.90 -25.21
N ILE A 9 -4.49 12.37 -24.03
CA ILE A 9 -3.17 11.76 -23.81
C ILE A 9 -3.00 10.49 -24.62
N ILE A 10 -4.02 9.64 -24.76
CA ILE A 10 -3.95 8.42 -25.58
C ILE A 10 -3.67 8.78 -27.05
N ARG A 11 -4.38 9.76 -27.60
CA ARG A 11 -4.16 10.22 -28.96
C ARG A 11 -2.75 10.78 -29.16
N PHE A 12 -2.30 11.62 -28.23
CA PHE A 12 -0.94 12.17 -28.27
C PHE A 12 0.11 11.06 -28.30
N VAL A 13 0.02 10.10 -27.37
CA VAL A 13 0.96 8.98 -27.28
C VAL A 13 0.90 8.12 -28.56
N LYS A 14 -0.30 7.90 -29.12
CA LYS A 14 -0.49 7.15 -30.36
C LYS A 14 0.16 7.88 -31.57
N ASP A 15 0.01 9.18 -31.67
CA ASP A 15 0.59 9.98 -32.75
C ASP A 15 2.11 10.06 -32.66
N VAL A 16 2.65 10.20 -31.45
CA VAL A 16 4.10 10.13 -31.19
C VAL A 16 4.61 8.75 -31.55
N GLY A 17 3.92 7.69 -31.06
CA GLY A 17 4.29 6.31 -31.33
C GLY A 17 4.40 6.01 -32.83
N LYS A 18 3.39 6.35 -33.61
CA LYS A 18 3.43 6.19 -35.08
C LYS A 18 4.62 6.88 -35.73
N LYS A 19 4.97 8.08 -35.29
CA LYS A 19 6.12 8.82 -35.81
C LYS A 19 7.45 8.19 -35.45
N VAL A 20 7.58 7.72 -34.21
CA VAL A 20 8.80 7.06 -33.73
C VAL A 20 8.95 5.69 -34.39
N ASP A 21 7.88 4.91 -34.51
CA ASP A 21 7.90 3.62 -35.21
C ASP A 21 8.31 3.79 -36.67
N ALA A 22 7.74 4.78 -37.35
CA ALA A 22 8.11 5.11 -38.74
C ALA A 22 9.56 5.57 -38.87
N TRP A 23 10.09 6.28 -37.86
CA TRP A 23 11.50 6.68 -37.83
C TRP A 23 12.40 5.47 -37.59
N MET A 24 12.08 4.59 -36.65
CA MET A 24 12.83 3.36 -36.38
C MET A 24 12.82 2.37 -37.57
N ALA A 25 11.76 2.40 -38.39
CA ALA A 25 11.64 1.53 -39.56
C ALA A 25 12.63 1.86 -40.67
N LYS A 26 13.18 3.08 -40.73
CA LYS A 26 14.16 3.48 -41.74
C LYS A 26 15.49 2.74 -41.58
N GLU A 27 16.13 2.35 -42.69
CA GLU A 27 17.42 1.64 -42.65
C GLU A 27 18.53 2.43 -41.95
N GLU A 28 18.59 3.74 -42.15
CA GLU A 28 19.54 4.63 -41.50
C GLU A 28 19.43 4.60 -39.96
N ASN A 29 18.30 4.16 -39.43
CA ASN A 29 18.01 4.11 -38.01
C ASN A 29 18.00 2.67 -37.45
N ALA A 30 18.50 1.69 -38.21
CA ALA A 30 18.48 0.27 -37.81
C ALA A 30 19.10 0.00 -36.43
N ALA A 31 20.14 0.75 -36.04
CA ALA A 31 20.81 0.63 -34.74
C ALA A 31 19.91 0.98 -33.54
N TYR A 32 18.81 1.71 -33.77
CA TYR A 32 17.87 2.14 -32.73
C TYR A 32 16.64 1.25 -32.63
N ARG A 33 16.47 0.28 -33.53
CA ARG A 33 15.35 -0.67 -33.45
C ARG A 33 15.43 -1.48 -32.17
N ARG A 34 14.29 -1.62 -31.51
CA ARG A 34 14.14 -2.43 -30.31
C ARG A 34 12.92 -3.32 -30.46
N GLU A 35 13.10 -4.60 -30.17
CA GLU A 35 11.98 -5.53 -30.03
C GLU A 35 11.13 -5.12 -28.81
N ASN A 36 9.83 -5.22 -28.94
CA ASN A 36 8.88 -4.91 -27.85
C ASN A 36 8.96 -3.46 -27.32
N PHE A 37 9.42 -2.52 -28.13
CA PHE A 37 9.37 -1.12 -27.74
C PHE A 37 7.92 -0.71 -27.48
N ALA A 38 7.68 -0.07 -26.32
CA ALA A 38 6.34 0.32 -25.90
C ALA A 38 6.32 1.79 -25.49
N TYR A 39 5.18 2.41 -25.73
CA TYR A 39 4.92 3.80 -25.33
C TYR A 39 4.07 3.78 -24.07
N MET A 40 4.50 4.45 -23.02
CA MET A 40 3.83 4.48 -21.74
C MET A 40 3.24 5.86 -21.45
N PHE A 41 2.09 5.87 -20.79
CA PHE A 41 1.56 7.03 -20.10
C PHE A 41 0.96 6.60 -18.77
N PHE A 42 0.82 7.54 -17.84
CA PHE A 42 0.17 7.27 -16.58
C PHE A 42 -1.35 7.46 -16.70
N ALA A 43 -2.10 6.40 -16.37
CA ALA A 43 -3.52 6.48 -16.03
C ALA A 43 -3.64 6.85 -14.54
N TYR A 44 -3.57 8.17 -14.24
CA TYR A 44 -3.35 8.70 -12.90
C TYR A 44 -3.93 10.11 -12.77
N TRP A 45 -4.49 10.48 -11.62
CA TRP A 45 -5.16 11.76 -11.41
C TRP A 45 -6.20 12.05 -12.51
N GLY A 46 -6.07 13.15 -13.20
CA GLY A 46 -7.01 13.56 -14.25
C GLY A 46 -7.11 12.63 -15.47
N THR A 47 -6.27 11.58 -15.54
CA THR A 47 -6.27 10.58 -16.62
C THR A 47 -6.55 9.17 -16.12
N GLU A 48 -6.91 8.99 -14.85
CA GLU A 48 -7.18 7.66 -14.28
C GLU A 48 -8.50 7.04 -14.78
N HIS A 49 -9.51 7.89 -15.05
CA HIS A 49 -10.79 7.42 -15.59
C HIS A 49 -10.65 6.94 -17.01
N SER A 50 -11.08 5.72 -17.22
CA SER A 50 -11.06 5.08 -18.52
C SER A 50 -12.08 5.71 -19.48
N PRO A 51 -11.74 5.94 -20.76
CA PRO A 51 -12.68 6.41 -21.76
C PRO A 51 -13.55 5.28 -22.35
N TYR A 52 -13.46 4.07 -21.83
CA TYR A 52 -14.11 2.87 -22.36
C TYR A 52 -15.26 2.44 -21.45
N THR A 53 -16.35 1.98 -22.08
CA THR A 53 -17.51 1.41 -21.41
C THR A 53 -17.76 0.01 -21.97
N TYR A 54 -18.08 -0.94 -21.10
CA TYR A 54 -18.45 -2.28 -21.54
C TYR A 54 -19.86 -2.27 -22.16
N ASP A 55 -19.95 -2.69 -23.42
CA ASP A 55 -21.21 -2.90 -24.11
C ASP A 55 -21.61 -4.38 -24.03
N SER A 56 -22.61 -4.66 -23.21
CA SER A 56 -23.10 -6.03 -23.00
C SER A 56 -23.74 -6.65 -24.25
N ALA A 57 -24.23 -5.86 -25.18
CA ALA A 57 -24.83 -6.38 -26.41
C ALA A 57 -23.77 -6.89 -27.39
N SER A 58 -22.61 -6.23 -27.47
CA SER A 58 -21.49 -6.69 -28.32
C SER A 58 -20.44 -7.51 -27.55
N GLY A 59 -20.47 -7.53 -26.23
CA GLY A 59 -19.46 -8.19 -25.39
C GLY A 59 -18.08 -7.52 -25.46
N LYS A 60 -18.01 -6.24 -25.81
CA LYS A 60 -16.76 -5.51 -26.04
C LYS A 60 -16.74 -4.18 -25.30
N TYR A 61 -15.52 -3.68 -25.06
CA TYR A 61 -15.34 -2.30 -24.63
C TYR A 61 -15.46 -1.34 -25.81
N VAL A 62 -16.27 -0.32 -25.67
CA VAL A 62 -16.51 0.74 -26.67
C VAL A 62 -16.11 2.09 -26.13
N ALA A 63 -15.79 3.02 -27.01
CA ALA A 63 -15.55 4.41 -26.67
C ALA A 63 -16.25 5.33 -27.68
N ALA A 64 -16.68 6.51 -27.24
CA ALA A 64 -17.26 7.53 -28.12
C ALA A 64 -16.29 7.97 -29.21
N ASP A 65 -14.99 8.01 -28.89
CA ASP A 65 -13.91 8.30 -29.82
C ASP A 65 -13.11 7.03 -30.14
N LYS A 66 -13.26 6.51 -31.35
CA LYS A 66 -12.53 5.32 -31.80
C LYS A 66 -11.02 5.51 -31.89
N ALA A 67 -10.53 6.76 -31.96
CA ALA A 67 -9.10 7.04 -32.05
C ALA A 67 -8.35 6.75 -30.73
N VAL A 68 -9.05 6.52 -29.61
CA VAL A 68 -8.44 6.15 -28.34
C VAL A 68 -8.05 4.67 -28.23
N PHE A 69 -8.43 3.82 -29.18
CA PHE A 69 -7.96 2.44 -29.21
C PHE A 69 -6.50 2.33 -29.69
N PRO A 70 -5.70 1.38 -29.15
CA PRO A 70 -4.25 1.32 -29.38
C PRO A 70 -3.82 0.79 -30.75
N GLU A 71 -4.75 0.54 -31.69
CA GLU A 71 -4.42 -0.10 -32.97
C GLU A 71 -3.21 0.54 -33.66
N GLY A 72 -2.25 -0.32 -34.02
CA GLY A 72 -1.05 0.04 -34.75
C GLY A 72 0.08 0.69 -33.93
N VAL A 73 -0.06 0.76 -32.61
CA VAL A 73 0.99 1.27 -31.71
C VAL A 73 0.99 0.45 -30.42
N ASN A 74 2.16 0.01 -29.97
CA ASN A 74 2.30 -0.73 -28.72
C ASN A 74 2.25 0.22 -27.51
N ILE A 75 1.05 0.53 -27.06
CA ILE A 75 0.82 1.42 -25.91
C ILE A 75 0.55 0.58 -24.67
N ARG A 76 1.22 0.91 -23.54
CA ARG A 76 1.05 0.26 -22.25
C ARG A 76 0.79 1.32 -21.18
N PRO A 77 -0.48 1.56 -20.81
CA PRO A 77 -0.76 2.46 -19.71
C PRO A 77 -0.20 1.91 -18.40
N PHE A 78 0.34 2.79 -17.57
CA PHE A 78 0.69 2.51 -16.18
C PHE A 78 -0.50 2.95 -15.32
N ILE A 79 -1.32 1.98 -14.94
CA ILE A 79 -2.58 2.17 -14.25
C ILE A 79 -2.31 2.41 -12.77
N ALA A 80 -2.53 3.64 -12.32
CA ALA A 80 -2.27 4.08 -10.95
C ALA A 80 -3.53 4.72 -10.36
N ILE A 81 -4.57 3.92 -10.13
CA ILE A 81 -5.87 4.41 -9.67
C ILE A 81 -5.79 4.72 -8.17
N GLN A 82 -5.71 6.00 -7.82
CA GLN A 82 -5.67 6.48 -6.44
C GLN A 82 -7.02 6.42 -5.74
N THR A 83 -8.11 6.45 -6.49
CA THR A 83 -9.47 6.47 -5.95
C THR A 83 -9.94 5.13 -5.41
N ILE A 84 -9.16 4.05 -5.55
CA ILE A 84 -9.42 2.76 -4.92
C ILE A 84 -9.29 2.86 -3.40
N ASP A 85 -10.27 2.33 -2.68
CA ASP A 85 -10.23 2.13 -1.24
C ASP A 85 -9.42 0.86 -0.93
N HIS A 86 -8.14 1.06 -0.57
CA HIS A 86 -7.19 -0.03 -0.29
C HIS A 86 -7.44 -0.73 1.06
N GLY A 87 -8.29 -0.15 1.91
CA GLY A 87 -8.70 -0.75 3.19
C GLY A 87 -9.87 -1.70 3.10
N LYS A 88 -10.38 -1.93 1.89
CA LYS A 88 -11.52 -2.83 1.63
C LYS A 88 -11.20 -3.79 0.50
N SER A 89 -11.99 -4.86 0.37
CA SER A 89 -11.92 -5.73 -0.79
C SER A 89 -12.00 -4.93 -2.10
N LEU A 90 -11.25 -5.34 -3.10
CA LEU A 90 -11.30 -4.75 -4.44
C LEU A 90 -12.73 -4.78 -5.02
N TYR A 91 -13.51 -5.78 -4.62
CA TYR A 91 -14.91 -5.96 -5.05
C TYR A 91 -15.94 -5.26 -4.16
N ALA A 92 -15.51 -4.48 -3.17
CA ALA A 92 -16.41 -3.72 -2.33
C ALA A 92 -17.24 -2.71 -3.16
N PRO A 93 -18.51 -2.45 -2.80
CA PRO A 93 -19.33 -1.47 -3.53
C PRO A 93 -18.68 -0.09 -3.64
N SER A 94 -17.92 0.33 -2.64
CA SER A 94 -17.16 1.59 -2.68
C SER A 94 -16.07 1.63 -3.77
N ASN A 95 -15.59 0.47 -4.23
CA ASN A 95 -14.56 0.33 -5.26
C ASN A 95 -15.12 0.10 -6.66
N ALA A 96 -16.46 -0.09 -6.81
CA ALA A 96 -17.05 -0.53 -8.08
C ALA A 96 -16.65 0.34 -9.29
N ALA A 97 -16.69 1.66 -9.15
CA ALA A 97 -16.33 2.56 -10.25
C ALA A 97 -14.82 2.49 -10.59
N SER A 98 -13.96 2.50 -9.58
CA SER A 98 -12.51 2.42 -9.77
C SER A 98 -12.08 1.03 -10.28
N TYR A 99 -12.79 -0.02 -9.87
CA TYR A 99 -12.60 -1.38 -10.39
C TYR A 99 -12.95 -1.45 -11.88
N GLU A 100 -14.10 -0.89 -12.29
CA GLU A 100 -14.50 -0.86 -13.70
C GLU A 100 -13.49 -0.07 -14.55
N ASP A 101 -13.03 1.08 -14.10
CA ASP A 101 -11.96 1.82 -14.75
C ASP A 101 -10.71 0.95 -14.94
N MET A 102 -10.25 0.30 -13.88
CA MET A 102 -9.06 -0.54 -13.91
C MET A 102 -9.22 -1.72 -14.89
N ILE A 103 -10.36 -2.43 -14.83
CA ILE A 103 -10.61 -3.57 -15.73
C ILE A 103 -10.70 -3.12 -17.18
N SER A 104 -11.36 -2.01 -17.46
CA SER A 104 -11.47 -1.49 -18.83
C SER A 104 -10.10 -1.16 -19.43
N TRP A 105 -9.20 -0.56 -18.64
CA TRP A 105 -7.81 -0.35 -19.03
C TRP A 105 -7.09 -1.67 -19.37
N MET A 106 -7.20 -2.66 -18.49
CA MET A 106 -6.55 -3.96 -18.67
C MET A 106 -7.08 -4.73 -19.89
N LYS A 107 -8.38 -4.62 -20.17
CA LYS A 107 -9.02 -5.31 -21.31
C LYS A 107 -8.72 -4.67 -22.64
N VAL A 108 -8.57 -3.35 -22.67
CA VAL A 108 -8.30 -2.62 -23.93
C VAL A 108 -6.79 -2.58 -24.24
N PHE A 109 -5.94 -2.51 -23.23
CA PHE A 109 -4.49 -2.47 -23.40
C PHE A 109 -3.85 -3.76 -22.87
N PRO A 110 -3.58 -4.75 -23.72
CA PRO A 110 -2.89 -5.95 -23.29
C PRO A 110 -1.47 -5.61 -22.79
N ASN A 111 -1.01 -6.34 -21.78
CA ASN A 111 0.31 -6.15 -21.18
C ASN A 111 0.52 -4.77 -20.52
N CYS A 112 -0.52 -4.16 -19.99
CA CYS A 112 -0.43 -2.94 -19.21
C CYS A 112 0.38 -3.14 -17.92
N TRP A 113 0.65 -2.05 -17.24
CA TRP A 113 1.35 -2.02 -15.96
C TRP A 113 0.41 -1.49 -14.88
N VAL A 114 0.60 -1.95 -13.63
CA VAL A 114 -0.23 -1.52 -12.49
C VAL A 114 0.66 -0.95 -11.39
N TRP A 115 0.26 0.21 -10.91
CA TRP A 115 0.84 0.85 -9.75
C TRP A 115 -0.22 0.90 -8.63
N SER A 116 0.07 0.24 -7.53
CA SER A 116 -0.78 0.25 -6.33
C SER A 116 -0.07 0.97 -5.17
N TYR A 117 -0.83 1.24 -4.12
CA TYR A 117 -0.37 2.01 -2.97
C TYR A 117 -0.51 1.17 -1.71
N GLY A 118 0.57 1.09 -0.91
CA GLY A 118 0.66 0.16 0.22
C GLY A 118 0.75 0.78 1.59
N SER A 119 0.77 2.12 1.69
CA SER A 119 1.10 2.81 2.94
C SER A 119 0.20 4.00 3.21
N ALA A 120 0.16 4.41 4.48
CA ALA A 120 -0.37 5.70 4.91
C ALA A 120 0.72 6.77 4.75
N TYR A 121 0.77 7.47 3.64
CA TYR A 121 1.86 8.41 3.33
C TYR A 121 1.93 9.62 4.26
N ASN A 122 0.81 10.02 4.84
CA ASN A 122 0.78 11.12 5.80
C ASN A 122 1.15 10.70 7.22
N ASP A 123 1.19 9.40 7.50
CA ASP A 123 1.46 8.87 8.82
C ASP A 123 2.07 7.46 8.74
N TYR A 124 3.38 7.39 8.67
CA TYR A 124 4.11 6.12 8.54
C TYR A 124 4.00 5.20 9.77
N PHE A 125 3.52 5.70 10.90
CA PHE A 125 3.25 4.88 12.07
C PHE A 125 1.91 4.15 12.00
N CYS A 126 1.00 4.59 11.14
CA CYS A 126 -0.37 4.11 11.12
C CYS A 126 -0.48 2.72 10.48
N PHE A 127 -1.19 1.82 11.15
CA PHE A 127 -1.58 0.54 10.58
C PHE A 127 -2.55 0.71 9.41
N VAL A 128 -2.32 -0.04 8.33
CA VAL A 128 -3.18 -0.11 7.15
C VAL A 128 -3.52 -1.56 6.86
N ASP A 129 -4.81 -1.91 6.93
CA ASP A 129 -5.27 -3.26 6.59
C ASP A 129 -5.53 -3.37 5.09
N ASN A 130 -4.49 -3.70 4.33
CA ASN A 130 -4.55 -3.86 2.87
C ASN A 130 -4.29 -5.30 2.39
N ALA A 131 -4.11 -6.24 3.31
CA ALA A 131 -3.81 -7.62 2.95
C ALA A 131 -4.91 -8.27 2.10
N GLY A 132 -6.18 -8.05 2.46
CA GLY A 132 -7.33 -8.53 1.70
C GLY A 132 -7.43 -7.90 0.31
N PHE A 133 -7.09 -6.63 0.19
CA PHE A 133 -7.05 -5.93 -1.09
C PHE A 133 -6.04 -6.57 -2.07
N TYR A 134 -4.84 -6.92 -1.60
CA TYR A 134 -3.85 -7.58 -2.46
C TYR A 134 -4.25 -9.01 -2.86
N ALA A 135 -4.97 -9.72 -2.00
CA ALA A 135 -5.52 -11.03 -2.34
C ALA A 135 -6.49 -10.97 -3.53
N ASP A 136 -7.24 -9.89 -3.62
CA ASP A 136 -8.16 -9.68 -4.73
C ASP A 136 -7.41 -9.12 -5.96
N LEU A 137 -6.50 -8.17 -5.78
CA LEU A 137 -5.82 -7.48 -6.88
C LEU A 137 -4.89 -8.40 -7.66
N VAL A 138 -4.10 -9.23 -6.98
CA VAL A 138 -3.07 -10.03 -7.66
C VAL A 138 -3.68 -11.04 -8.63
N PRO A 139 -4.72 -11.83 -8.29
CA PRO A 139 -5.40 -12.68 -9.26
C PRO A 139 -5.96 -11.90 -10.46
N VAL A 140 -6.57 -10.74 -10.22
CA VAL A 140 -7.09 -9.87 -11.30
C VAL A 140 -5.98 -9.44 -12.25
N MET A 141 -4.81 -9.08 -11.73
CA MET A 141 -3.65 -8.75 -12.58
C MET A 141 -3.19 -9.94 -13.42
N VAL A 142 -3.13 -11.14 -12.84
CA VAL A 142 -2.75 -12.38 -13.54
C VAL A 142 -3.75 -12.70 -14.64
N GLU A 143 -5.04 -12.70 -14.35
CA GLU A 143 -6.13 -12.97 -15.32
C GLU A 143 -6.17 -11.99 -16.48
N ASN A 144 -5.67 -10.78 -16.29
CA ASN A 144 -5.63 -9.73 -17.30
C ASN A 144 -4.25 -9.51 -17.92
N ASN A 145 -3.30 -10.44 -17.74
CA ASN A 145 -1.96 -10.41 -18.33
C ASN A 145 -1.18 -9.11 -18.03
N VAL A 146 -1.30 -8.56 -16.83
CA VAL A 146 -0.49 -7.43 -16.38
C VAL A 146 0.97 -7.86 -16.39
N GLN A 147 1.82 -7.17 -17.14
CA GLN A 147 3.24 -7.55 -17.29
C GLN A 147 4.14 -7.03 -16.18
N MET A 148 3.81 -5.88 -15.63
CA MET A 148 4.58 -5.27 -14.57
C MET A 148 3.63 -4.70 -13.52
N SER A 149 3.99 -4.88 -12.28
CA SER A 149 3.26 -4.25 -11.20
C SER A 149 4.25 -3.67 -10.18
N LEU A 150 3.92 -2.49 -9.67
CA LEU A 150 4.65 -1.81 -8.62
C LEU A 150 3.69 -1.53 -7.48
N ILE A 151 4.13 -1.78 -6.27
CA ILE A 151 3.48 -1.25 -5.08
C ILE A 151 4.36 -0.13 -4.53
N GLN A 152 3.81 1.06 -4.45
CA GLN A 152 4.47 2.14 -3.74
C GLN A 152 4.29 1.89 -2.25
N GLN A 153 5.39 1.57 -1.61
CA GLN A 153 5.49 1.44 -0.17
C GLN A 153 5.97 2.77 0.42
N HIS A 154 6.46 2.78 1.65
CA HIS A 154 7.12 3.93 2.19
C HIS A 154 8.24 4.36 1.24
N SER A 155 8.34 5.66 0.98
CA SER A 155 9.31 6.19 0.02
C SER A 155 10.74 5.75 0.39
N SER A 156 11.65 5.82 -0.55
CA SER A 156 13.06 5.40 -0.52
C SER A 156 13.89 5.86 0.69
N GLN A 157 13.30 6.60 1.58
CA GLN A 157 13.90 7.01 2.84
C GLN A 157 13.62 5.91 3.86
N ARG A 158 14.67 5.43 4.50
CA ARG A 158 14.61 4.43 5.55
C ARG A 158 13.57 4.85 6.56
N GLY A 159 12.56 4.18 6.62
CA GLY A 159 11.69 4.53 7.63
C GLY A 159 10.48 3.76 7.61
N SER A 160 10.14 3.15 8.36
CA SER A 160 9.08 2.61 9.12
C SER A 160 8.66 1.26 8.62
N ASP A 161 9.22 0.33 9.27
CA ASP A 161 8.73 -1.04 9.27
C ASP A 161 7.53 -1.18 10.22
N THR A 162 6.95 -0.05 10.72
CA THR A 162 5.88 -0.01 11.73
C THR A 162 4.50 -0.28 11.13
N GLY A 163 3.51 -0.54 11.97
CA GLY A 163 2.13 -0.75 11.52
C GLY A 163 1.99 -1.99 10.63
N PHE A 164 2.77 -3.02 10.91
CA PHE A 164 2.83 -4.27 10.13
C PHE A 164 3.16 -4.08 8.65
N PHE A 165 3.91 -3.03 8.34
CA PHE A 165 4.41 -2.78 6.99
C PHE A 165 5.13 -4.00 6.40
N ASN A 166 6.02 -4.64 7.15
CA ASN A 166 6.75 -5.82 6.70
C ASN A 166 5.83 -7.02 6.41
N LEU A 167 4.74 -7.18 7.16
CA LEU A 167 3.73 -8.20 6.87
C LEU A 167 3.03 -7.90 5.53
N SER A 168 2.62 -6.66 5.32
CA SER A 168 1.99 -6.22 4.06
C SER A 168 2.91 -6.46 2.86
N ALA A 169 4.18 -6.05 2.97
CA ALA A 169 5.17 -6.28 1.93
C ALA A 169 5.43 -7.78 1.68
N TYR A 170 5.49 -8.59 2.75
CA TYR A 170 5.66 -10.03 2.65
C TYR A 170 4.49 -10.68 1.90
N ILE A 171 3.25 -10.34 2.26
CA ILE A 171 2.05 -10.87 1.60
C ILE A 171 2.04 -10.50 0.13
N ASP A 172 2.24 -9.22 -0.21
CA ASP A 172 2.26 -8.75 -1.59
C ASP A 172 3.32 -9.47 -2.43
N CYS A 173 4.55 -9.53 -1.95
CA CYS A 173 5.63 -10.23 -2.66
C CYS A 173 5.35 -11.71 -2.87
N LYS A 174 4.79 -12.40 -1.86
CA LYS A 174 4.44 -13.82 -1.96
C LYS A 174 3.32 -14.07 -2.97
N LEU A 175 2.27 -13.25 -2.93
CA LEU A 175 1.14 -13.37 -3.86
C LEU A 175 1.55 -13.05 -5.31
N ARG A 176 2.41 -12.06 -5.54
CA ARG A 176 2.94 -11.75 -6.89
C ARG A 176 3.81 -12.87 -7.44
N TRP A 177 4.52 -13.58 -6.59
CA TRP A 177 5.29 -14.75 -6.97
C TRP A 177 4.40 -15.96 -7.25
N ASN A 178 3.37 -16.17 -6.43
CA ASN A 178 2.40 -17.24 -6.57
C ASN A 178 1.01 -16.80 -6.08
N SER A 179 0.14 -16.43 -7.01
CA SER A 179 -1.22 -15.93 -6.74
C SER A 179 -2.18 -16.99 -6.16
N SER A 180 -1.78 -18.27 -6.11
CA SER A 180 -2.60 -19.34 -5.52
C SER A 180 -2.41 -19.49 -4.00
N LEU A 181 -1.47 -18.75 -3.38
CA LEU A 181 -1.23 -18.80 -1.95
C LEU A 181 -2.41 -18.21 -1.17
N LYS A 182 -2.65 -18.77 0.01
CA LYS A 182 -3.71 -18.30 0.91
C LYS A 182 -3.15 -17.30 1.91
N ILE A 183 -3.84 -16.19 2.05
CA ILE A 183 -3.42 -15.12 2.96
C ILE A 183 -3.26 -15.59 4.38
N ASP A 184 -4.22 -16.35 4.92
CA ASP A 184 -4.18 -16.78 6.32
C ASP A 184 -2.93 -17.62 6.59
N GLU A 185 -2.56 -18.52 5.65
CA GLU A 185 -1.33 -19.29 5.75
C GLU A 185 -0.06 -18.42 5.69
N LEU A 186 -0.09 -17.35 4.91
CA LEU A 186 1.02 -16.40 4.84
C LEU A 186 1.14 -15.60 6.13
N ILE A 187 0.02 -15.16 6.70
CA ILE A 187 -0.02 -14.47 7.99
C ILE A 187 0.56 -15.38 9.08
N ASP A 188 0.09 -16.61 9.20
CA ASP A 188 0.59 -17.56 10.19
C ASP A 188 2.11 -17.76 10.08
N LYS A 189 2.59 -18.04 8.86
CA LYS A 189 4.04 -18.20 8.60
C LYS A 189 4.87 -16.96 8.92
N TYR A 190 4.31 -15.77 8.68
CA TYR A 190 4.99 -14.53 9.02
C TYR A 190 5.14 -14.37 10.54
N PHE A 191 4.06 -14.56 11.30
CA PHE A 191 4.10 -14.42 12.75
C PHE A 191 5.02 -15.47 13.39
N ASP A 192 4.93 -16.73 12.98
CA ASP A 192 5.81 -17.79 13.44
C ASP A 192 7.30 -17.47 13.19
N GLY A 193 7.62 -16.97 12.00
CA GLY A 193 9.00 -16.65 11.62
C GLY A 193 9.55 -15.36 12.24
N MET A 194 8.71 -14.35 12.41
CA MET A 194 9.14 -13.03 12.89
C MET A 194 9.16 -12.92 14.41
N TYR A 195 8.26 -13.62 15.10
CA TYR A 195 8.04 -13.43 16.53
C TYR A 195 8.26 -14.68 17.39
N LEU A 196 8.44 -15.85 16.77
CA LEU A 196 8.71 -17.13 17.46
C LEU A 196 7.72 -17.37 18.63
N GLY A 197 8.22 -17.50 19.86
CA GLY A 197 7.37 -17.71 21.05
C GLY A 197 6.39 -16.57 21.36
N ALA A 198 6.54 -15.39 20.76
CA ALA A 198 5.59 -14.29 20.87
C ALA A 198 4.59 -14.24 19.70
N ALA A 199 4.59 -15.22 18.80
CA ALA A 199 3.76 -15.23 17.60
C ALA A 199 2.27 -15.06 17.89
N ASP A 200 1.72 -15.80 18.84
CA ASP A 200 0.31 -15.71 19.21
C ASP A 200 -0.07 -14.35 19.78
N ALA A 201 0.74 -13.78 20.67
CA ALA A 201 0.48 -12.48 21.26
C ALA A 201 0.53 -11.36 20.20
N MET A 202 1.49 -11.43 19.29
CA MET A 202 1.62 -10.48 18.19
C MET A 202 0.50 -10.63 17.15
N LYS A 203 0.04 -11.84 16.89
CA LYS A 203 -1.12 -12.10 16.02
C LYS A 203 -2.41 -11.56 16.65
N ASP A 204 -2.58 -11.73 17.96
CA ASP A 204 -3.68 -11.12 18.70
C ASP A 204 -3.67 -9.59 18.61
N TYR A 205 -2.48 -8.99 18.75
CA TYR A 205 -2.29 -7.54 18.56
C TYR A 205 -2.66 -7.11 17.12
N TYR A 206 -2.19 -7.85 16.11
CA TYR A 206 -2.55 -7.61 14.71
C TYR A 206 -4.05 -7.68 14.47
N MET A 207 -4.73 -8.69 15.02
CA MET A 207 -6.19 -8.82 14.90
C MET A 207 -6.93 -7.66 15.55
N LEU A 208 -6.41 -7.14 16.68
CA LEU A 208 -6.95 -5.94 17.31
C LEU A 208 -6.75 -4.69 16.42
N CYS A 209 -5.60 -4.55 15.77
CA CYS A 209 -5.36 -3.48 14.78
C CYS A 209 -6.34 -3.58 13.60
N LYS A 210 -6.62 -4.78 13.09
CA LYS A 210 -7.63 -4.99 12.03
C LYS A 210 -9.02 -4.57 12.47
N LEU A 211 -9.44 -4.97 13.67
CA LEU A 211 -10.74 -4.59 14.23
C LEU A 211 -10.85 -3.07 14.40
N TRP A 212 -9.80 -2.44 14.92
CA TRP A 212 -9.73 -0.98 15.01
C TRP A 212 -9.85 -0.32 13.64
N PHE A 213 -9.08 -0.80 12.65
CA PHE A 213 -9.10 -0.23 11.30
C PHE A 213 -10.47 -0.36 10.64
N ALA A 214 -11.10 -1.53 10.76
CA ALA A 214 -12.43 -1.76 10.22
C ALA A 214 -13.51 -0.88 10.86
N ASP A 215 -13.40 -0.56 12.16
CA ASP A 215 -14.31 0.36 12.84
C ASP A 215 -14.03 1.81 12.50
N ALA A 216 -12.77 2.23 12.54
CA ALA A 216 -12.33 3.59 12.28
C ALA A 216 -12.69 4.07 10.85
N PHE A 217 -12.53 3.18 9.87
CA PHE A 217 -12.75 3.51 8.45
C PHE A 217 -14.01 2.87 7.86
N ARG A 218 -14.97 2.47 8.70
CA ARG A 218 -16.21 1.81 8.27
C ARG A 218 -16.97 2.60 7.21
N ASN A 219 -17.11 3.90 7.40
CA ASN A 219 -17.88 4.80 6.56
C ASN A 219 -17.02 5.74 5.71
N GLU A 220 -15.71 5.65 5.81
CA GLU A 220 -14.77 6.49 5.09
C GLU A 220 -14.08 5.68 4.00
N ARG A 221 -13.75 6.34 2.90
CA ARG A 221 -12.84 5.77 1.89
C ARG A 221 -11.41 5.93 2.37
N VAL A 222 -10.69 4.83 2.36
CA VAL A 222 -9.28 4.79 2.73
C VAL A 222 -8.43 5.01 1.49
N TRP A 223 -8.07 6.25 1.26
CA TRP A 223 -7.10 6.59 0.23
C TRP A 223 -5.70 6.59 0.84
N SER A 224 -4.71 6.20 0.07
CA SER A 224 -3.31 6.17 0.51
C SER A 224 -2.83 7.46 1.19
N ASN A 225 -3.38 8.63 0.79
CA ASN A 225 -3.01 9.94 1.33
C ASN A 225 -3.92 10.43 2.47
N THR A 226 -5.00 9.72 2.79
CA THR A 226 -5.95 10.15 3.82
C THR A 226 -5.88 9.33 5.09
N ILE A 227 -5.18 8.19 5.05
CA ILE A 227 -4.99 7.35 6.23
C ILE A 227 -4.02 8.08 7.16
N THR A 228 -4.53 8.50 8.28
CA THR A 228 -3.73 9.02 9.39
C THR A 228 -4.23 8.41 10.68
N GLY A 229 -3.33 8.11 11.58
CA GLY A 229 -3.69 7.72 12.95
C GLY A 229 -4.21 8.93 13.74
N LYS A 230 -5.29 9.55 13.26
CA LYS A 230 -5.92 10.66 13.98
C LYS A 230 -6.46 10.17 15.31
N SER A 231 -6.26 10.97 16.35
CA SER A 231 -6.77 10.69 17.68
C SER A 231 -8.28 10.39 17.71
N ASP A 232 -9.05 11.02 16.83
CA ASP A 232 -10.52 10.86 16.74
C ASP A 232 -10.96 9.42 16.39
N TYR A 233 -10.06 8.64 15.77
CA TYR A 233 -10.32 7.24 15.44
C TYR A 233 -10.05 6.27 16.60
N PHE A 234 -9.52 6.74 17.71
CA PHE A 234 -9.16 5.89 18.84
C PHE A 234 -10.03 6.19 20.07
N LYS A 235 -10.21 5.13 20.86
CA LYS A 235 -10.69 5.23 22.25
C LYS A 235 -9.55 4.81 23.15
N ILE A 236 -9.44 5.41 24.33
CA ILE A 236 -8.38 5.06 25.29
C ILE A 236 -8.35 3.56 25.61
N GLY A 237 -9.52 2.93 25.72
CA GLY A 237 -9.62 1.47 25.92
C GLY A 237 -9.00 0.65 24.78
N THR A 238 -9.05 1.13 23.55
CA THR A 238 -8.41 0.47 22.41
C THR A 238 -6.89 0.58 22.49
N ILE A 239 -6.38 1.79 22.83
CA ILE A 239 -4.94 1.99 23.00
C ILE A 239 -4.39 1.10 24.12
N ASN A 240 -5.07 1.07 25.29
CA ASN A 240 -4.68 0.23 26.40
C ASN A 240 -4.70 -1.26 26.05
N ALA A 241 -5.72 -1.72 25.33
CA ALA A 241 -5.79 -3.10 24.87
C ALA A 241 -4.66 -3.46 23.89
N MET A 242 -4.29 -2.54 23.01
CA MET A 242 -3.14 -2.71 22.09
C MET A 242 -1.82 -2.82 22.87
N LEU A 243 -1.60 -1.95 23.86
CA LEU A 243 -0.41 -1.97 24.70
C LEU A 243 -0.34 -3.25 25.54
N GLU A 244 -1.47 -3.70 26.12
CA GLU A 244 -1.53 -4.97 26.88
C GLU A 244 -1.15 -6.19 26.02
N LYS A 245 -1.58 -6.25 24.76
CA LYS A 245 -1.16 -7.35 23.87
C LYS A 245 0.34 -7.33 23.59
N LEU A 246 0.91 -6.14 23.42
CA LEU A 246 2.35 -5.98 23.23
C LEU A 246 3.14 -6.33 24.49
N ASP A 247 2.62 -6.02 25.69
CA ASP A 247 3.24 -6.43 26.94
C ASP A 247 3.30 -7.97 27.05
N LYS A 248 2.24 -8.68 26.66
CA LYS A 248 2.26 -10.16 26.58
C LYS A 248 3.31 -10.67 25.58
N ALA A 249 3.52 -9.97 24.47
CA ALA A 249 4.58 -10.33 23.54
C ALA A 249 5.98 -10.12 24.14
N TYR A 250 6.20 -9.04 24.89
CA TYR A 250 7.46 -8.84 25.63
C TYR A 250 7.68 -9.92 26.70
N GLU A 251 6.65 -10.31 27.44
CA GLU A 251 6.72 -11.40 28.40
C GLU A 251 7.12 -12.72 27.74
N ALA A 252 6.52 -13.04 26.59
CA ALA A 252 6.79 -14.29 25.87
C ALA A 252 8.24 -14.40 25.37
N ILE A 253 8.89 -13.29 25.03
CA ILE A 253 10.30 -13.33 24.60
C ILE A 253 11.30 -13.47 25.73
N GLU A 254 10.90 -13.34 27.00
CA GLU A 254 11.80 -13.54 28.16
C GLU A 254 12.44 -14.93 28.14
N ALA A 255 11.78 -15.94 27.58
CA ALA A 255 12.33 -17.27 27.38
C ALA A 255 13.62 -17.29 26.53
N TYR A 256 13.86 -16.26 25.73
CA TYR A 256 15.03 -16.15 24.85
C TYR A 256 16.18 -15.34 25.47
N ARG A 257 16.08 -14.88 26.72
CA ARG A 257 17.10 -14.05 27.39
C ARG A 257 18.53 -14.60 27.33
N ARG A 258 18.68 -15.93 27.27
CA ARG A 258 20.00 -16.59 27.20
C ARG A 258 20.61 -16.56 25.80
N ASP A 259 19.81 -16.32 24.74
CA ASP A 259 20.25 -16.08 23.38
C ASP A 259 20.04 -14.58 23.08
N GLU A 260 21.03 -13.80 23.42
CA GLU A 260 20.97 -12.33 23.33
C GLU A 260 20.67 -11.85 21.89
N ALA A 261 21.18 -12.53 20.88
CA ALA A 261 20.95 -12.15 19.47
C ALA A 261 19.47 -12.34 19.10
N THR A 262 18.91 -13.49 19.40
CA THR A 262 17.48 -13.77 19.17
C THR A 262 16.58 -12.87 20.01
N TYR A 263 16.89 -12.70 21.30
CA TYR A 263 16.12 -11.81 22.19
C TYR A 263 16.08 -10.37 21.65
N ASN A 264 17.24 -9.81 21.29
CA ASN A 264 17.32 -8.45 20.80
C ASN A 264 16.61 -8.26 19.46
N LYS A 265 16.63 -9.26 18.57
CA LYS A 265 15.88 -9.26 17.32
C LYS A 265 14.38 -9.25 17.59
N LEU A 266 13.88 -10.17 18.41
CA LEU A 266 12.46 -10.27 18.75
C LEU A 266 11.97 -8.98 19.43
N LYS A 267 12.76 -8.48 20.40
CA LYS A 267 12.46 -7.21 21.06
C LYS A 267 12.38 -6.04 20.06
N THR A 268 13.28 -5.99 19.10
CA THR A 268 13.25 -4.93 18.07
C THR A 268 12.00 -5.04 17.20
N ASN A 269 11.60 -6.25 16.81
CA ASN A 269 10.37 -6.46 16.03
C ASN A 269 9.13 -6.00 16.82
N ILE A 270 9.05 -6.33 18.13
CA ILE A 270 7.93 -5.87 18.98
C ILE A 270 8.00 -4.35 19.20
N ASP A 271 9.18 -3.79 19.48
CA ASP A 271 9.41 -2.35 19.66
C ASP A 271 8.92 -1.57 18.42
N THR A 272 9.15 -2.11 17.22
CA THR A 272 8.72 -1.52 15.96
C THR A 272 7.20 -1.40 15.88
N GLU A 273 6.48 -2.46 16.20
CA GLU A 273 5.02 -2.44 16.17
C GLU A 273 4.40 -1.67 17.36
N TRP A 274 5.14 -1.52 18.45
CA TRP A 274 4.75 -0.71 19.61
C TRP A 274 4.64 0.79 19.27
N LEU A 275 5.35 1.26 18.25
CA LEU A 275 5.33 2.67 17.85
C LEU A 275 3.94 3.17 17.44
N PHE A 276 3.11 2.32 16.85
CA PHE A 276 1.77 2.72 16.41
C PHE A 276 0.85 3.14 17.58
N PRO A 277 0.54 2.31 18.59
CA PRO A 277 -0.28 2.73 19.72
C PRO A 277 0.43 3.75 20.60
N ALA A 278 1.76 3.71 20.73
CA ALA A 278 2.51 4.67 21.52
C ALA A 278 2.45 6.09 20.98
N LYS A 279 2.55 6.26 19.66
CA LYS A 279 2.34 7.57 19.02
C LYS A 279 0.98 8.15 19.39
N THR A 280 -0.05 7.32 19.33
CA THR A 280 -1.41 7.75 19.65
C THR A 280 -1.55 8.11 21.15
N ALA A 281 -0.95 7.31 22.04
CA ALA A 281 -0.98 7.55 23.48
C ALA A 281 -0.36 8.91 23.89
N VAL A 282 0.72 9.33 23.21
CA VAL A 282 1.37 10.63 23.50
C VAL A 282 0.74 11.80 22.78
N SER A 283 -0.30 11.61 21.98
CA SER A 283 -1.02 12.69 21.34
C SER A 283 -1.79 13.53 22.38
N SER A 284 -2.03 14.81 22.06
CA SER A 284 -2.68 15.75 22.98
C SER A 284 -4.05 15.27 23.49
N ASN A 285 -4.78 14.49 22.71
CA ASN A 285 -6.12 14.01 23.05
C ASN A 285 -6.12 12.87 24.09
N PHE A 286 -4.98 12.21 24.31
CA PHE A 286 -4.88 11.07 25.24
C PHE A 286 -3.88 11.30 26.35
N ALA A 287 -3.10 12.38 26.30
CA ALA A 287 -2.12 12.70 27.35
C ALA A 287 -2.74 12.80 28.76
N GLU A 288 -3.98 13.23 28.86
CA GLU A 288 -4.70 13.36 30.14
C GLU A 288 -5.01 11.99 30.83
N TYR A 289 -4.97 10.89 30.09
CA TYR A 289 -5.21 9.55 30.62
C TYR A 289 -3.96 8.90 31.23
N PHE A 290 -2.81 9.54 31.13
CA PHE A 290 -1.53 9.07 31.64
C PHE A 290 -0.96 10.07 32.66
N THR A 291 -0.24 9.57 33.63
CA THR A 291 0.56 10.43 34.51
C THR A 291 1.74 11.04 33.73
N SER A 292 2.27 12.17 34.22
CA SER A 292 3.45 12.79 33.59
C SER A 292 4.63 11.82 33.48
N THR A 293 4.84 10.99 34.51
CA THR A 293 5.91 9.98 34.53
C THR A 293 5.70 8.91 33.44
N GLU A 294 4.47 8.43 33.23
CA GLU A 294 4.14 7.49 32.16
C GLU A 294 4.34 8.09 30.80
N LEU A 295 3.85 9.32 30.58
CA LEU A 295 4.05 10.05 29.31
C LEU A 295 5.53 10.24 28.99
N ASP A 296 6.33 10.67 29.95
CA ASP A 296 7.77 10.87 29.78
C ASP A 296 8.47 9.54 29.44
N ALA A 297 8.07 8.43 30.08
CA ALA A 297 8.57 7.11 29.78
C ALA A 297 8.20 6.67 28.36
N ILE A 298 6.92 6.85 27.94
CA ILE A 298 6.45 6.51 26.59
C ILE A 298 7.21 7.36 25.55
N LYS A 299 7.30 8.67 25.73
CA LYS A 299 8.02 9.59 24.83
C LYS A 299 9.49 9.23 24.71
N SER A 300 10.15 8.94 25.83
CA SER A 300 11.57 8.54 25.86
C SER A 300 11.79 7.23 25.12
N LYS A 301 10.97 6.21 25.38
CA LYS A 301 11.03 4.92 24.67
C LYS A 301 10.74 5.12 23.19
N PHE A 302 9.73 5.91 22.82
CA PHE A 302 9.36 6.18 21.43
C PHE A 302 10.55 6.77 20.66
N LYS A 303 11.16 7.84 21.19
CA LYS A 303 12.36 8.45 20.57
C LYS A 303 13.50 7.44 20.43
N SER A 304 13.78 6.66 21.48
CA SER A 304 14.84 5.64 21.48
C SER A 304 14.60 4.56 20.41
N VAL A 305 13.37 4.07 20.30
CA VAL A 305 13.01 3.05 19.28
C VAL A 305 13.16 3.62 17.88
N CYS A 306 12.62 4.81 17.60
CA CYS A 306 12.74 5.45 16.29
C CYS A 306 14.20 5.59 15.84
N VAL A 307 15.08 6.02 16.74
CA VAL A 307 16.53 6.14 16.46
C VAL A 307 17.17 4.76 16.24
N LYS A 308 16.85 3.78 17.11
CA LYS A 308 17.41 2.43 17.06
C LYS A 308 17.12 1.73 15.74
N ILE A 309 15.90 1.84 15.23
CA ILE A 309 15.50 1.19 13.99
C ILE A 309 15.83 2.04 12.74
N GLY A 310 16.43 3.24 12.94
CA GLY A 310 16.91 4.08 11.86
C GLY A 310 15.81 4.80 11.07
N LEU A 311 14.68 5.15 11.73
CA LEU A 311 13.65 5.96 11.09
C LEU A 311 14.19 7.34 10.70
N THR A 312 13.80 7.83 9.53
CA THR A 312 14.16 9.17 9.05
C THR A 312 12.94 10.07 8.89
N ASN A 313 11.78 9.47 8.66
CA ASN A 313 10.54 10.18 8.39
C ASN A 313 9.38 9.64 9.22
N ALA A 314 8.49 10.52 9.62
CA ALA A 314 7.21 10.21 10.24
C ALA A 314 6.04 10.16 9.23
N GLY A 315 6.27 10.67 8.03
CA GLY A 315 5.38 10.69 6.87
C GLY A 315 6.15 11.13 5.64
N GLU A 316 5.54 11.09 4.45
CA GLU A 316 6.19 11.40 3.17
C GLU A 316 6.83 12.81 3.16
N SER A 317 6.15 13.77 3.76
CA SER A 317 6.61 15.17 3.84
C SER A 317 6.93 15.62 5.27
N LEU A 318 7.08 14.67 6.19
CA LEU A 318 7.31 14.94 7.60
C LEU A 318 8.59 14.22 8.05
N ASP A 319 9.66 14.98 8.25
CA ASP A 319 10.89 14.42 8.80
C ASP A 319 10.73 14.02 10.27
N LEU A 320 11.49 13.00 10.68
CA LEU A 320 11.38 12.47 12.05
C LEU A 320 11.83 13.46 13.10
N ALA A 321 12.88 14.25 12.83
CA ALA A 321 13.43 15.17 13.83
C ALA A 321 12.42 16.27 14.17
N GLY A 322 11.77 16.86 13.15
CA GLY A 322 10.69 17.81 13.33
C GLY A 322 9.51 17.22 14.12
N PHE A 323 9.11 15.97 13.77
CA PHE A 323 8.06 15.27 14.49
C PHE A 323 8.42 15.02 15.98
N LEU A 324 9.63 14.49 16.27
CA LEU A 324 10.06 14.18 17.63
C LEU A 324 10.24 15.43 18.51
N ASN A 325 10.55 16.58 17.91
CA ASN A 325 10.65 17.84 18.64
C ASN A 325 9.27 18.40 19.00
N ALA A 326 8.22 18.03 18.28
CA ALA A 326 6.84 18.43 18.54
C ALA A 326 6.13 17.53 19.57
N LEU A 327 6.70 16.36 19.91
CA LEU A 327 6.22 15.48 20.99
C LEU A 327 6.60 15.99 22.38
#